data_94589640e987c4b1795dfed462edbcc7
#
_entry.id   94589640e987c4b1795dfed462edbcc7
#
_cell.length_a   1.000
_cell.length_b   1.000
_cell.length_c   1.000
_cell.angle_alpha   90.00
_cell.angle_beta   90.00
_cell.angle_gamma   90.00
#
_symmetry.space_group_name_H-M   'P 1'
#
loop_
_entity.id
_entity.type
_entity.pdbx_description
1 polymer ?
#
loop_
_entity_poly.entity_id
_entity_poly.type
_entity_poly.pdbx_seq_one_letter_code
_entity_poly.pdbx_strand_id
1 'polypeptide(L)' 'MNFIMVAKTENNMYRIFRSTGPRTSVEISGPYKTFGLAKKALWEIYNKLMWQGTISTWNNNISFTGIVEGVTTTVYLKKD' A
#
# COMPACT_ATOMS: atom_id res chain seq x y z
N MET A 1 16.34 12.80 -29.64
CA MET A 1 15.85 13.03 -29.14
C MET A 1 14.82 12.45 -28.50
N ASN A 2 14.37 11.60 -28.12
CA ASN A 2 13.39 11.01 -27.62
C ASN A 2 13.55 10.41 -26.37
N PHE A 3 14.59 10.47 -25.74
CA PHE A 3 14.87 9.92 -24.51
C PHE A 3 14.01 10.46 -23.48
N ILE A 4 13.42 11.51 -23.64
CA ILE A 4 12.55 12.08 -22.68
C ILE A 4 11.42 11.21 -22.29
N MET A 5 11.03 10.34 -23.14
CA MET A 5 9.88 9.52 -22.84
C MET A 5 10.12 8.48 -21.84
N VAL A 6 11.33 8.18 -21.54
CA VAL A 6 11.62 7.14 -20.58
C VAL A 6 11.13 7.48 -19.20
N ALA A 7 11.19 8.75 -18.86
CA ALA A 7 10.78 9.13 -17.51
C ALA A 7 9.31 8.89 -17.24
N LYS A 8 8.51 8.81 -18.27
CA LYS A 8 7.08 8.67 -18.07
C LYS A 8 6.65 7.26 -17.79
N THR A 9 7.50 6.30 -18.05
CA THR A 9 7.11 4.93 -17.85
C THR A 9 7.00 4.57 -16.38
N GLU A 10 7.51 5.40 -15.49
CA GLU A 10 7.41 5.13 -14.07
C GLU A 10 6.12 5.62 -13.46
N ASN A 11 5.31 6.34 -14.23
CA ASN A 11 4.01 6.77 -13.75
C ASN A 11 3.02 5.63 -13.93
N ASN A 12 1.91 5.71 -13.27
CA ASN A 12 0.87 4.69 -13.32
C ASN A 12 1.27 3.39 -12.64
N MET A 13 2.22 3.46 -11.75
CA MET A 13 2.55 2.34 -10.90
C MET A 13 1.70 2.37 -9.64
N TYR A 14 1.57 1.21 -9.01
CA TYR A 14 0.83 1.09 -7.77
C TYR A 14 1.81 0.88 -6.63
N ARG A 15 1.59 1.59 -5.52
CA ARG A 15 2.46 1.51 -4.35
C ARG A 15 1.60 1.33 -3.11
N ILE A 16 2.17 0.72 -2.09
CA ILE A 16 1.47 0.47 -0.84
C ILE A 16 2.13 1.29 0.26
N PHE A 17 1.30 1.98 1.02
CA PHE A 17 1.74 2.87 2.09
C PHE A 17 1.17 2.45 3.42
N ARG A 18 1.89 2.73 4.47
CA ARG A 18 1.43 2.53 5.83
C ARG A 18 1.37 3.89 6.52
N SER A 19 0.25 4.15 7.19
CA SER A 19 0.05 5.40 7.92
C SER A 19 -0.34 5.08 9.36
N THR A 20 0.31 5.73 10.31
CA THR A 20 -0.01 5.58 11.72
C THR A 20 -0.53 6.88 12.32
N GLY A 21 -0.81 7.86 11.49
CA GLY A 21 -1.35 9.15 11.92
C GLY A 21 -1.15 10.18 10.82
N PRO A 22 -1.51 11.45 11.07
CA PRO A 22 -1.34 12.49 10.07
C PRO A 22 0.13 12.64 9.72
N ARG A 23 0.42 12.76 8.44
CA ARG A 23 1.78 13.00 7.94
C ARG A 23 2.77 11.89 8.25
N THR A 24 2.28 10.69 8.46
CA THR A 24 3.16 9.56 8.78
C THR A 24 3.07 8.46 7.74
N SER A 25 2.66 8.77 6.53
CA SER A 25 2.59 7.77 5.48
C SER A 25 3.97 7.44 4.94
N VAL A 26 4.28 6.16 4.89
CA VAL A 26 5.56 5.66 4.39
C VAL A 26 5.28 4.56 3.38
N GLU A 27 5.96 4.59 2.25
CA GLU A 27 5.83 3.53 1.27
C GLU A 27 6.51 2.27 1.82
N ILE A 28 5.79 1.16 1.82
CA ILE A 28 6.31 -0.09 2.37
C ILE A 28 6.41 -1.19 1.33
N SER A 29 5.82 -1.01 0.16
CA SER A 29 5.86 -2.05 -0.87
C SER A 29 5.58 -1.42 -2.24
N GLY A 30 6.21 -1.96 -3.28
CA GLY A 30 6.04 -1.49 -4.64
C GLY A 30 7.33 -0.93 -5.19
N PRO A 31 7.27 -0.42 -6.41
CA PRO A 31 6.08 -0.24 -7.24
C PRO A 31 5.67 -1.51 -7.96
N TYR A 32 4.39 -1.59 -8.29
CA TYR A 32 3.82 -2.71 -9.02
C TYR A 32 3.18 -2.18 -10.30
N LYS A 33 3.34 -2.92 -11.38
CA LYS A 33 2.85 -2.47 -12.69
C LYS A 33 1.35 -2.58 -12.84
N THR A 34 0.71 -3.51 -12.15
CA THR A 34 -0.71 -3.73 -12.28
C THR A 34 -1.39 -3.71 -10.92
N PHE A 35 -2.69 -3.40 -10.96
CA PHE A 35 -3.48 -3.43 -9.75
C PHE A 35 -3.51 -4.83 -9.14
N GLY A 36 -3.57 -5.86 -9.97
CA GLY A 36 -3.60 -7.23 -9.45
C GLY A 36 -2.37 -7.60 -8.65
N LEU A 37 -1.19 -7.20 -9.12
CA LEU A 37 0.05 -7.46 -8.39
C LEU A 37 0.07 -6.71 -7.07
N ALA A 38 -0.37 -5.45 -7.08
CA ALA A 38 -0.40 -4.65 -5.87
C ALA A 38 -1.41 -5.20 -4.88
N LYS A 39 -2.57 -5.63 -5.36
CA LYS A 39 -3.60 -6.20 -4.50
C LYS A 39 -3.12 -7.47 -3.83
N LYS A 40 -2.41 -8.32 -4.57
CA LYS A 40 -1.85 -9.53 -4.00
C LYS A 40 -0.87 -9.19 -2.89
N ALA A 41 -0.01 -8.20 -3.12
CA ALA A 41 0.95 -7.78 -2.12
C ALA A 41 0.24 -7.20 -0.89
N LEU A 42 -0.85 -6.46 -1.09
CA LEU A 42 -1.61 -5.90 0.01
C LEU A 42 -2.19 -7.00 0.89
N TRP A 43 -2.71 -8.06 0.29
CA TRP A 43 -3.24 -9.18 1.05
C TRP A 43 -2.15 -9.94 1.81
N GLU A 44 -0.95 -10.02 1.25
CA GLU A 44 0.17 -10.64 1.94
C GLU A 44 0.57 -9.81 3.17
N ILE A 45 0.53 -8.49 3.03
CA ILE A 45 0.83 -7.60 4.15
C ILE A 45 -0.25 -7.75 5.22
N TYR A 46 -1.52 -7.84 4.81
CA TYR A 46 -2.61 -8.06 5.74
C TYR A 46 -2.39 -9.35 6.54
N ASN A 47 -2.01 -10.43 5.87
CA ASN A 47 -1.80 -11.70 6.54
C ASN A 47 -0.68 -11.62 7.58
N LYS A 48 0.35 -10.84 7.29
CA LYS A 48 1.43 -10.66 8.26
C LYS A 48 0.99 -9.82 9.44
N LEU A 49 0.26 -8.75 9.19
CA LEU A 49 -0.11 -7.84 10.25
C LEU A 49 -1.19 -8.40 11.15
N MET A 50 -2.03 -9.29 10.65
CA MET A 50 -3.05 -9.87 11.50
C MET A 50 -2.48 -10.72 12.63
N TRP A 51 -1.23 -11.14 12.52
CA TRP A 51 -0.56 -11.84 13.61
C TRP A 51 -0.02 -10.89 14.67
N GLN A 52 0.08 -9.60 14.35
CA GLN A 52 0.64 -8.59 15.24
C GLN A 52 -0.43 -7.67 15.82
N GLY A 53 -1.67 -7.82 15.39
CA GLY A 53 -2.72 -6.93 15.82
C GLY A 53 -4.07 -7.39 15.34
N THR A 54 -5.03 -6.47 15.38
CA THR A 54 -6.41 -6.74 15.00
C THR A 54 -6.78 -5.84 13.82
N ILE A 55 -7.11 -6.47 12.70
CA ILE A 55 -7.55 -5.72 11.53
C ILE A 55 -9.06 -5.59 11.61
N SER A 56 -9.56 -4.38 11.62
CA SER A 56 -10.98 -4.14 11.86
C SER A 56 -11.77 -3.77 10.62
N THR A 57 -11.16 -3.18 9.61
CA THR A 57 -11.91 -2.63 8.49
C THR A 57 -11.17 -2.78 7.18
N TRP A 58 -11.86 -3.31 6.19
CA TRP A 58 -11.39 -3.31 4.80
C TRP A 58 -12.21 -2.31 4.00
N ASN A 59 -11.56 -1.61 3.08
CA ASN A 59 -12.21 -0.64 2.23
C ASN A 59 -11.95 -0.99 0.77
N ASN A 60 -12.93 -1.57 0.11
CA ASN A 60 -12.91 -1.87 -1.34
C ASN A 60 -11.67 -2.62 -1.82
N ASN A 61 -11.06 -3.43 -0.97
CA ASN A 61 -9.85 -4.18 -1.32
C ASN A 61 -8.66 -3.31 -1.69
N ILE A 62 -8.68 -2.05 -1.29
CA ILE A 62 -7.56 -1.14 -1.56
C ILE A 62 -6.90 -0.62 -0.29
N SER A 63 -7.56 -0.83 0.84
CA SER A 63 -6.95 -0.44 2.11
C SER A 63 -7.55 -1.22 3.25
N PHE A 64 -6.82 -1.30 4.35
CA PHE A 64 -7.37 -1.86 5.59
C PHE A 64 -6.83 -1.06 6.77
N THR A 65 -7.59 -1.08 7.84
CA THR A 65 -7.25 -0.35 9.06
C THR A 65 -7.38 -1.29 10.24
N GLY A 66 -6.49 -1.16 11.17
CA GLY A 66 -6.53 -1.96 12.38
C GLY A 66 -5.61 -1.40 13.44
N ILE A 67 -5.46 -2.16 14.52
CA ILE A 67 -4.55 -1.80 15.59
C ILE A 67 -3.40 -2.80 15.55
N VAL A 68 -2.19 -2.31 15.31
CA VAL A 68 -1.00 -3.13 15.21
C VAL A 68 -0.06 -2.70 16.32
N GLU A 69 0.21 -3.62 17.23
CA GLU A 69 1.06 -3.35 18.39
C GLU A 69 0.60 -2.10 19.15
N GLY A 70 -0.71 -1.96 19.32
CA GLY A 70 -1.27 -0.85 20.08
C GLY A 70 -1.44 0.45 19.30
N VAL A 71 -1.08 0.48 18.02
CA VAL A 71 -1.13 1.70 17.22
C VAL A 71 -2.15 1.54 16.10
N THR A 72 -3.06 2.51 15.98
CA THR A 72 -4.00 2.52 14.87
C THR A 72 -3.23 2.71 13.57
N THR A 73 -3.37 1.75 12.67
CA THR A 73 -2.59 1.68 11.46
C THR A 73 -3.48 1.49 10.25
N THR A 74 -3.23 2.23 9.20
CA THR A 74 -3.91 2.06 7.92
C THR A 74 -2.86 1.70 6.87
N VAL A 75 -3.16 0.66 6.09
CA VAL A 75 -2.31 0.29 4.96
C VAL A 75 -3.16 0.46 3.71
N TYR A 76 -2.66 1.20 2.75
CA TYR A 76 -3.46 1.53 1.57
C TYR A 76 -2.64 1.49 0.30
N LEU A 77 -3.35 1.22 -0.79
CA LEU A 77 -2.80 1.11 -2.11
C LEU A 77 -3.08 2.42 -2.85
N LYS A 78 -2.08 2.95 -3.50
CA LYS A 78 -2.22 4.21 -4.21
C LYS A 78 -1.56 4.09 -5.58
N LYS A 79 -2.23 4.61 -6.60
CA LYS A 79 -1.68 4.67 -7.93
C LYS A 79 -1.01 6.02 -8.14
N ASP A 80 0.13 6.00 -8.76
CA ASP A 80 0.86 7.23 -9.07
C ASP A 80 0.07 8.13 -10.02
#